data_634c539bb4950f67840580759f376a67
#
_entry.id   634c539bb4950f67840580759f376a67
#
_cell.length_a   1.000
_cell.length_b   1.000
_cell.length_c   1.000
_cell.angle_alpha   90.00
_cell.angle_beta   90.00
_cell.angle_gamma   90.00
#
_symmetry.space_group_name_H-M   'P 1'
#
loop_
_entity.id
_entity.type
_entity.pdbx_description
1 polymer ?
#
loop_
_entity_poly.entity_id
_entity_poly.type
_entity_poly.pdbx_seq_one_letter_code
_entity_poly.pdbx_strand_id
1 'polypeptide(L)'
;MSQEKKKGYSETDAIRTQAERSQNREHSTPIYLTSSFVFDDADQAKALFNDEIPGNIYTRFSNPNTTEFIDKLCLLEGTEEGIATASGMAAMYLSMASLLKAGDHILASRSVFGSTHQILNTIFPRFNISYTYADMAEPSTWESKIQPNTKMIVVETPSNPALDVIDLEWLGKLANKHKLILNVDNCFATPYLQRPADYGAHIVTHSATKFMEGQGRVIGGAVLGTKELIKEVRFFARHTGPSMSPFNAWILSKSLETMAVRLERHCSNALTIAKRLEGNSELLKVKYPFLPSHPQYKIATKQMRHGGGIVTFELKGGSERASKFLNALELISFSSNLGDTRSIITHPASTTHSKLTETEREAVGITPGLIRISVGLEDVNDLIVDIEQAISKSK
;
A
#
# COMPACT_ATOMS: atom_id res chain seq x y z
N MET A 1 -10.48 -21.84 -23.93
CA MET A 1 -11.47 -22.03 -22.83
C MET A 1 -11.42 -20.77 -21.99
N SER A 2 -12.46 -19.93 -22.03
CA SER A 2 -12.58 -18.74 -21.18
C SER A 2 -12.77 -19.23 -19.73
N GLN A 3 -11.70 -19.17 -18.94
CA GLN A 3 -11.83 -19.36 -17.49
C GLN A 3 -12.63 -18.16 -16.96
N GLU A 4 -13.80 -18.40 -16.38
CA GLU A 4 -14.46 -17.42 -15.53
C GLU A 4 -13.43 -16.93 -14.52
N LYS A 5 -13.17 -15.59 -14.51
CA LYS A 5 -12.26 -14.99 -13.54
C LYS A 5 -12.77 -15.35 -12.14
N LYS A 6 -12.01 -16.17 -11.40
CA LYS A 6 -12.30 -16.43 -9.98
C LYS A 6 -12.38 -15.11 -9.24
N LYS A 7 -13.51 -14.85 -8.60
CA LYS A 7 -13.64 -13.68 -7.69
C LYS A 7 -12.76 -13.94 -6.46
N GLY A 8 -11.84 -13.02 -6.17
CA GLY A 8 -11.00 -13.04 -4.98
C GLY A 8 -9.54 -13.38 -5.26
N TYR A 9 -8.71 -13.28 -4.21
CA TYR A 9 -7.29 -13.61 -4.23
C TYR A 9 -7.09 -15.11 -4.49
N SER A 10 -6.09 -15.45 -5.30
CA SER A 10 -5.74 -16.82 -5.65
C SER A 10 -4.26 -17.11 -5.32
N GLU A 11 -4.03 -17.98 -4.36
CA GLU A 11 -2.70 -18.48 -4.00
C GLU A 11 -2.04 -19.23 -5.18
N THR A 12 -2.86 -19.93 -5.97
CA THR A 12 -2.39 -20.62 -7.17
C THR A 12 -1.84 -19.62 -8.20
N ASP A 13 -2.54 -18.51 -8.43
CA ASP A 13 -2.10 -17.49 -9.38
C ASP A 13 -0.83 -16.80 -8.88
N ALA A 14 -0.70 -16.53 -7.57
CA ALA A 14 0.51 -16.00 -6.97
C ALA A 14 1.75 -16.88 -7.25
N ILE A 15 1.58 -18.20 -7.23
CA ILE A 15 2.67 -19.17 -7.39
C ILE A 15 2.92 -19.51 -8.87
N ARG A 16 1.85 -19.65 -9.67
CA ARG A 16 1.94 -20.22 -11.01
C ARG A 16 2.06 -19.22 -12.15
N THR A 17 1.78 -17.95 -11.93
CA THR A 17 2.03 -16.90 -12.92
C THR A 17 3.53 -16.64 -13.01
N GLN A 18 4.12 -16.97 -14.14
CA GLN A 18 5.55 -16.83 -14.42
C GLN A 18 5.76 -16.35 -15.85
N ALA A 19 6.89 -15.69 -16.12
CA ALA A 19 7.33 -15.43 -17.47
C ALA A 19 7.48 -16.73 -18.26
N GLU A 20 7.36 -16.64 -19.59
CA GLU A 20 7.57 -17.80 -20.45
C GLU A 20 8.99 -18.34 -20.27
N ARG A 21 9.10 -19.67 -20.23
CA ARG A 21 10.40 -20.36 -20.09
C ARG A 21 11.24 -20.16 -21.33
N SER A 22 12.51 -19.87 -21.12
CA SER A 22 13.47 -19.78 -22.21
C SER A 22 13.74 -21.19 -22.82
N GLN A 23 14.61 -21.21 -23.82
CA GLN A 23 15.12 -22.47 -24.38
C GLN A 23 15.73 -23.43 -23.34
N ASN A 24 16.17 -22.90 -22.18
CA ASN A 24 16.76 -23.72 -21.10
C ASN A 24 15.70 -24.41 -20.22
N ARG A 25 14.40 -24.11 -20.38
CA ARG A 25 13.27 -24.71 -19.65
C ARG A 25 13.41 -24.60 -18.13
N GLU A 26 13.93 -23.50 -17.65
CA GLU A 26 14.10 -23.23 -16.22
C GLU A 26 12.78 -23.40 -15.43
N HIS A 27 12.87 -23.94 -14.22
CA HIS A 27 11.71 -24.12 -13.34
C HIS A 27 11.23 -22.79 -12.75
N SER A 28 12.16 -21.93 -12.41
CA SER A 28 11.91 -20.61 -11.80
C SER A 28 12.41 -19.52 -12.74
N THR A 29 11.66 -18.43 -12.89
CA THR A 29 12.03 -17.31 -13.75
C THR A 29 13.42 -16.78 -13.40
N PRO A 30 14.34 -16.67 -14.38
CA PRO A 30 15.67 -16.11 -14.17
C PRO A 30 15.63 -14.59 -14.00
N ILE A 31 16.76 -14.01 -13.60
CA ILE A 31 16.91 -12.55 -13.52
C ILE A 31 17.48 -12.03 -14.86
N TYR A 32 16.75 -11.13 -15.49
CA TYR A 32 17.15 -10.49 -16.76
C TYR A 32 17.79 -9.12 -16.49
N LEU A 33 19.05 -9.13 -16.02
CA LEU A 33 19.81 -7.91 -15.74
C LEU A 33 20.42 -7.33 -17.01
N THR A 34 19.58 -6.77 -17.86
CA THR A 34 20.01 -6.04 -19.07
C THR A 34 19.29 -4.71 -19.18
N SER A 35 19.93 -3.73 -19.78
CA SER A 35 19.31 -2.42 -20.06
C SER A 35 18.50 -2.42 -21.36
N SER A 36 18.85 -3.26 -22.33
CA SER A 36 18.26 -3.26 -23.67
C SER A 36 18.18 -4.66 -24.27
N PHE A 37 17.36 -4.80 -25.29
CA PHE A 37 17.13 -6.03 -26.03
C PHE A 37 17.46 -5.82 -27.50
N VAL A 38 17.93 -6.85 -28.19
CA VAL A 38 18.23 -6.83 -29.62
C VAL A 38 16.97 -7.14 -30.44
N PHE A 39 16.91 -6.62 -31.65
CA PHE A 39 15.84 -6.88 -32.60
C PHE A 39 16.33 -7.85 -33.67
N ASP A 40 15.41 -8.63 -34.24
CA ASP A 40 15.72 -9.55 -35.35
C ASP A 40 15.97 -8.78 -36.63
N ASP A 41 15.20 -7.70 -36.87
CA ASP A 41 15.32 -6.83 -38.05
C ASP A 41 14.71 -5.42 -37.77
N ALA A 42 14.78 -4.55 -38.76
CA ALA A 42 14.31 -3.16 -38.71
C ALA A 42 12.76 -3.07 -38.64
N ASP A 43 12.05 -4.00 -39.28
CA ASP A 43 10.58 -4.02 -39.30
C ASP A 43 10.03 -4.45 -37.92
N GLN A 44 10.64 -5.46 -37.30
CA GLN A 44 10.33 -5.84 -35.92
C GLN A 44 10.61 -4.68 -34.96
N ALA A 45 11.76 -4.01 -35.09
CA ALA A 45 12.06 -2.85 -34.24
C ALA A 45 11.00 -1.76 -34.37
N LYS A 46 10.58 -1.42 -35.59
CA LYS A 46 9.53 -0.44 -35.86
C LYS A 46 8.19 -0.86 -35.23
N ALA A 47 7.78 -2.10 -35.39
CA ALA A 47 6.54 -2.61 -34.88
C ALA A 47 6.51 -2.57 -33.32
N LEU A 48 7.63 -2.91 -32.67
CA LEU A 48 7.78 -2.81 -31.21
C LEU A 48 7.69 -1.37 -30.70
N PHE A 49 8.36 -0.41 -31.38
CA PHE A 49 8.32 1.01 -30.99
C PHE A 49 6.93 1.64 -31.19
N ASN A 50 6.14 1.12 -32.13
CA ASN A 50 4.77 1.56 -32.39
C ASN A 50 3.72 0.85 -31.52
N ASP A 51 4.15 -0.03 -30.60
CA ASP A 51 3.26 -0.87 -29.78
C ASP A 51 2.31 -1.77 -30.65
N GLU A 52 2.72 -2.13 -31.88
CA GLU A 52 1.99 -2.99 -32.83
C GLU A 52 2.13 -4.48 -32.47
N ILE A 53 3.26 -4.86 -31.87
CA ILE A 53 3.55 -6.20 -31.37
C ILE A 53 4.07 -6.13 -29.92
N PRO A 54 3.79 -7.14 -29.06
CA PRO A 54 4.37 -7.20 -27.73
C PRO A 54 5.86 -7.55 -27.76
N GLY A 55 6.65 -7.02 -26.81
CA GLY A 55 8.05 -7.38 -26.63
C GLY A 55 8.83 -6.39 -25.78
N ASN A 56 10.11 -6.67 -25.61
CA ASN A 56 11.01 -5.84 -24.81
C ASN A 56 11.93 -5.04 -25.73
N ILE A 57 12.10 -3.76 -25.42
CA ILE A 57 12.97 -2.83 -26.15
C ILE A 57 14.10 -2.37 -25.24
N TYR A 58 13.72 -1.83 -24.08
CA TYR A 58 14.59 -1.21 -23.10
C TYR A 58 13.98 -1.36 -21.71
N THR A 59 14.81 -1.73 -20.73
CA THR A 59 14.31 -2.13 -19.38
C THR A 59 13.49 -1.03 -18.68
N ARG A 60 13.72 0.26 -18.98
CA ARG A 60 12.86 1.34 -18.47
C ARG A 60 11.42 1.25 -19.02
N PHE A 61 11.21 0.62 -20.16
CA PHE A 61 9.88 0.43 -20.78
C PHE A 61 9.25 -0.87 -20.31
N SER A 62 9.98 -1.98 -20.45
CA SER A 62 9.56 -3.33 -20.04
C SER A 62 10.78 -4.23 -19.84
N ASN A 63 10.62 -5.22 -18.97
CA ASN A 63 11.60 -6.27 -18.71
C ASN A 63 10.82 -7.51 -18.23
N PRO A 64 11.23 -8.75 -18.58
CA PRO A 64 10.49 -9.95 -18.19
C PRO A 64 10.21 -10.05 -16.68
N ASN A 65 11.13 -9.60 -15.82
CA ASN A 65 10.92 -9.64 -14.37
C ASN A 65 9.89 -8.59 -13.90
N THR A 66 9.92 -7.37 -14.46
CA THR A 66 8.91 -6.35 -14.10
C THR A 66 7.54 -6.72 -14.63
N THR A 67 7.47 -7.33 -15.81
CA THR A 67 6.22 -7.83 -16.40
C THR A 67 5.63 -8.95 -15.53
N GLU A 68 6.41 -9.98 -15.18
CA GLU A 68 5.94 -11.06 -14.30
C GLU A 68 5.40 -10.54 -12.96
N PHE A 69 6.12 -9.61 -12.32
CA PHE A 69 5.67 -9.02 -11.05
C PHE A 69 4.31 -8.32 -11.21
N ILE A 70 4.14 -7.53 -12.28
CA ILE A 70 2.89 -6.80 -12.52
C ILE A 70 1.75 -7.73 -12.94
N ASP A 71 1.99 -8.71 -13.78
CA ASP A 71 0.97 -9.68 -14.22
C ASP A 71 0.42 -10.45 -13.02
N LYS A 72 1.31 -10.95 -12.13
CA LYS A 72 0.90 -11.55 -10.85
C LYS A 72 0.03 -10.60 -10.05
N LEU A 73 0.51 -9.38 -9.87
CA LEU A 73 -0.16 -8.42 -9.01
C LEU A 73 -1.52 -7.98 -9.57
N CYS A 74 -1.66 -7.83 -10.89
CA CYS A 74 -2.94 -7.57 -11.55
C CYS A 74 -3.95 -8.70 -11.32
N LEU A 75 -3.52 -9.96 -11.44
CA LEU A 75 -4.38 -11.11 -11.15
C LEU A 75 -4.84 -11.13 -9.69
N LEU A 76 -3.91 -10.87 -8.75
CA LEU A 76 -4.20 -10.87 -7.32
C LEU A 76 -5.13 -9.72 -6.92
N GLU A 77 -4.94 -8.52 -7.47
CA GLU A 77 -5.74 -7.32 -7.19
C GLU A 77 -7.07 -7.30 -7.96
N GLY A 78 -7.17 -8.05 -9.07
CA GLY A 78 -8.34 -8.08 -9.95
C GLY A 78 -8.40 -6.91 -10.92
N THR A 79 -7.27 -6.30 -11.24
CA THR A 79 -7.11 -5.21 -12.20
C THR A 79 -6.78 -5.72 -13.60
N GLU A 80 -6.84 -4.84 -14.60
CA GLU A 80 -6.63 -5.22 -16.00
C GLU A 80 -5.16 -5.11 -16.40
N GLU A 81 -4.49 -4.05 -15.98
CA GLU A 81 -3.10 -3.75 -16.29
C GLU A 81 -2.41 -3.03 -15.12
N GLY A 82 -1.09 -2.88 -15.23
CA GLY A 82 -0.31 -2.14 -14.25
C GLY A 82 1.08 -1.74 -14.75
N ILE A 83 1.80 -1.05 -13.87
CA ILE A 83 3.19 -0.67 -14.08
C ILE A 83 3.98 -0.76 -12.77
N ALA A 84 5.19 -1.32 -12.85
CA ALA A 84 6.14 -1.36 -11.75
C ALA A 84 6.90 -0.04 -11.63
N THR A 85 7.11 0.44 -10.41
CA THR A 85 7.82 1.69 -10.13
C THR A 85 8.94 1.50 -9.12
N ALA A 86 9.91 2.39 -9.11
CA ALA A 86 11.09 2.34 -8.25
C ALA A 86 10.75 2.38 -6.73
N SER A 87 9.58 2.88 -6.35
CA SER A 87 9.13 2.97 -4.96
C SER A 87 7.61 3.17 -4.88
N GLY A 88 7.02 2.96 -3.69
CA GLY A 88 5.62 3.29 -3.46
C GLY A 88 5.28 4.76 -3.67
N MET A 89 6.18 5.68 -3.32
CA MET A 89 5.96 7.11 -3.57
C MET A 89 6.04 7.48 -5.05
N ALA A 90 6.87 6.78 -5.83
CA ALA A 90 6.87 6.90 -7.28
C ALA A 90 5.53 6.43 -7.87
N ALA A 91 4.96 5.32 -7.34
CA ALA A 91 3.64 4.85 -7.74
C ALA A 91 2.54 5.87 -7.40
N MET A 92 2.54 6.39 -6.17
CA MET A 92 1.54 7.37 -5.72
C MET A 92 1.61 8.66 -6.53
N TYR A 93 2.81 9.22 -6.73
CA TYR A 93 2.97 10.42 -7.56
C TYR A 93 2.54 10.18 -9.01
N LEU A 94 3.00 9.08 -9.59
CA LEU A 94 2.70 8.70 -10.97
C LEU A 94 1.20 8.53 -11.21
N SER A 95 0.48 7.83 -10.32
CA SER A 95 -0.95 7.57 -10.43
C SER A 95 -1.82 8.83 -10.45
N MET A 96 -1.31 9.91 -9.87
CA MET A 96 -1.99 11.21 -9.85
C MET A 96 -1.49 12.13 -10.98
N ALA A 97 -0.16 12.31 -11.09
CA ALA A 97 0.43 13.28 -12.01
C ALA A 97 0.19 12.95 -13.49
N SER A 98 0.05 11.67 -13.84
CA SER A 98 -0.23 11.25 -15.22
C SER A 98 -1.69 11.45 -15.65
N LEU A 99 -2.61 11.53 -14.69
CA LEU A 99 -4.06 11.57 -14.95
C LEU A 99 -4.69 12.95 -14.66
N LEU A 100 -3.89 13.89 -14.15
CA LEU A 100 -4.33 15.24 -13.78
C LEU A 100 -3.58 16.29 -14.61
N LYS A 101 -4.23 17.42 -14.81
CA LYS A 101 -3.67 18.60 -15.48
C LYS A 101 -3.88 19.87 -14.65
N ALA A 102 -3.21 20.95 -15.05
CA ALA A 102 -3.40 22.25 -14.43
C ALA A 102 -4.89 22.67 -14.42
N GLY A 103 -5.36 23.09 -13.26
CA GLY A 103 -6.77 23.46 -13.01
C GLY A 103 -7.62 22.33 -12.43
N ASP A 104 -7.15 21.10 -12.40
CA ASP A 104 -7.86 19.99 -11.79
C ASP A 104 -7.81 20.02 -10.25
N HIS A 105 -8.79 19.35 -9.64
CA HIS A 105 -8.94 19.25 -8.19
C HIS A 105 -8.97 17.79 -7.73
N ILE A 106 -8.36 17.52 -6.56
CA ILE A 106 -8.34 16.24 -5.87
C ILE A 106 -9.17 16.34 -4.59
N LEU A 107 -10.08 15.40 -4.38
CA LEU A 107 -10.69 15.16 -3.08
C LEU A 107 -9.92 14.03 -2.40
N ALA A 108 -9.20 14.31 -1.32
CA ALA A 108 -8.36 13.34 -0.63
C ALA A 108 -8.85 13.04 0.78
N SER A 109 -8.66 11.80 1.24
CA SER A 109 -8.74 11.52 2.67
C SER A 109 -7.69 12.33 3.43
N ARG A 110 -8.05 12.89 4.58
CA ARG A 110 -7.09 13.52 5.48
C ARG A 110 -6.06 12.51 6.01
N SER A 111 -6.46 11.25 6.15
CA SER A 111 -5.66 10.16 6.71
C SER A 111 -4.77 9.46 5.67
N VAL A 112 -4.25 10.17 4.65
CA VAL A 112 -3.25 9.64 3.72
C VAL A 112 -1.85 9.72 4.33
N PHE A 113 -0.93 8.87 3.81
CA PHE A 113 0.47 8.86 4.25
C PHE A 113 1.13 10.23 4.14
N GLY A 114 2.02 10.57 5.10
CA GLY A 114 2.62 11.89 5.21
C GLY A 114 3.31 12.40 3.94
N SER A 115 3.95 11.53 3.14
CA SER A 115 4.52 11.95 1.85
C SER A 115 3.46 12.18 0.77
N THR A 116 2.35 11.47 0.79
CA THR A 116 1.19 11.77 -0.08
C THR A 116 0.60 13.12 0.30
N HIS A 117 0.50 13.42 1.59
CA HIS A 117 0.13 14.74 2.08
C HIS A 117 1.07 15.84 1.52
N GLN A 118 2.40 15.62 1.51
CA GLN A 118 3.36 16.57 0.93
C GLN A 118 3.21 16.73 -0.60
N ILE A 119 2.83 15.69 -1.32
CA ILE A 119 2.50 15.81 -2.75
C ILE A 119 1.30 16.74 -2.94
N LEU A 120 0.25 16.57 -2.15
CA LEU A 120 -0.98 17.34 -2.27
C LEU A 120 -0.79 18.81 -1.87
N ASN A 121 -0.13 19.09 -0.73
CA ASN A 121 -0.05 20.45 -0.18
C ASN A 121 1.14 21.26 -0.67
N THR A 122 2.22 20.62 -1.13
CA THR A 122 3.47 21.32 -1.45
C THR A 122 3.87 21.18 -2.93
N ILE A 123 3.65 20.00 -3.53
CA ILE A 123 4.12 19.73 -4.89
C ILE A 123 3.06 20.13 -5.92
N PHE A 124 1.84 19.62 -5.82
CA PHE A 124 0.79 19.83 -6.80
C PHE A 124 0.32 21.29 -6.95
N PRO A 125 0.28 22.12 -5.92
CA PRO A 125 0.00 23.55 -6.10
C PRO A 125 0.96 24.28 -7.05
N ARG A 126 2.23 23.80 -7.18
CA ARG A 126 3.19 24.33 -8.14
C ARG A 126 2.80 24.06 -9.59
N PHE A 127 1.95 23.06 -9.82
CA PHE A 127 1.41 22.69 -11.13
C PHE A 127 -0.05 23.13 -11.32
N ASN A 128 -0.54 24.03 -10.44
CA ASN A 128 -1.91 24.50 -10.43
C ASN A 128 -2.95 23.36 -10.30
N ILE A 129 -2.64 22.32 -9.51
CA ILE A 129 -3.57 21.26 -9.12
C ILE A 129 -3.96 21.52 -7.67
N SER A 130 -5.25 21.69 -7.43
CA SER A 130 -5.81 21.96 -6.11
C SER A 130 -6.31 20.71 -5.40
N TYR A 131 -6.51 20.79 -4.09
CA TYR A 131 -7.04 19.67 -3.31
C TYR A 131 -7.93 20.13 -2.16
N THR A 132 -8.78 19.23 -1.69
CA THR A 132 -9.58 19.38 -0.47
C THR A 132 -9.51 18.09 0.34
N TYR A 133 -9.41 18.22 1.67
CA TYR A 133 -9.47 17.05 2.54
C TYR A 133 -10.89 16.75 3.01
N ALA A 134 -11.20 15.44 3.06
CA ALA A 134 -12.38 14.89 3.70
C ALA A 134 -11.98 13.92 4.82
N ASP A 135 -12.80 13.88 5.87
CA ASP A 135 -12.59 12.98 7.01
C ASP A 135 -13.23 11.62 6.72
N MET A 136 -12.51 10.53 7.02
CA MET A 136 -13.03 9.16 6.86
C MET A 136 -14.11 8.83 7.89
N ALA A 137 -14.11 9.51 9.04
CA ALA A 137 -15.13 9.37 10.06
C ALA A 137 -16.46 10.06 9.70
N GLU A 138 -16.45 10.97 8.71
CA GLU A 138 -17.61 11.77 8.30
C GLU A 138 -17.98 11.55 6.82
N PRO A 139 -18.37 10.35 6.38
CA PRO A 139 -18.65 10.06 4.97
C PRO A 139 -19.70 10.98 4.35
N SER A 140 -20.70 11.44 5.12
CA SER A 140 -21.75 12.34 4.66
C SER A 140 -21.25 13.70 4.15
N THR A 141 -20.05 14.13 4.56
CA THR A 141 -19.46 15.41 4.17
C THR A 141 -18.67 15.35 2.85
N TRP A 142 -18.38 14.17 2.34
CA TRP A 142 -17.52 14.01 1.16
C TRP A 142 -18.14 14.58 -0.11
N GLU A 143 -19.42 14.29 -0.33
CA GLU A 143 -20.11 14.71 -1.56
C GLU A 143 -20.16 16.25 -1.68
N SER A 144 -20.39 16.96 -0.57
CA SER A 144 -20.44 18.44 -0.55
C SER A 144 -19.08 19.10 -0.82
N LYS A 145 -17.97 18.34 -0.73
CA LYS A 145 -16.60 18.82 -1.00
C LYS A 145 -16.17 18.58 -2.45
N ILE A 146 -16.98 17.90 -3.26
CA ILE A 146 -16.72 17.72 -4.69
C ILE A 146 -16.96 19.07 -5.39
N GLN A 147 -15.97 19.52 -6.16
CA GLN A 147 -15.97 20.76 -6.92
C GLN A 147 -16.23 20.44 -8.42
N PRO A 148 -16.64 21.42 -9.24
CA PRO A 148 -16.86 21.20 -10.68
C PRO A 148 -15.63 20.70 -11.43
N ASN A 149 -14.42 21.03 -10.96
CA ASN A 149 -13.12 20.61 -11.49
C ASN A 149 -12.51 19.42 -10.76
N THR A 150 -13.20 18.78 -9.82
CA THR A 150 -12.73 17.54 -9.18
C THR A 150 -12.62 16.44 -10.23
N LYS A 151 -11.47 15.76 -10.26
CA LYS A 151 -11.18 14.65 -11.19
C LYS A 151 -10.90 13.35 -10.47
N MET A 152 -10.37 13.42 -9.25
CA MET A 152 -9.88 12.24 -8.55
C MET A 152 -10.25 12.29 -7.06
N ILE A 153 -10.59 11.11 -6.53
CA ILE A 153 -10.64 10.84 -5.10
C ILE A 153 -9.42 9.99 -4.75
N VAL A 154 -8.68 10.39 -3.69
CA VAL A 154 -7.49 9.67 -3.21
C VAL A 154 -7.69 9.25 -1.76
N VAL A 155 -7.57 7.96 -1.48
CA VAL A 155 -7.68 7.41 -0.12
C VAL A 155 -6.61 6.36 0.15
N GLU A 156 -6.31 6.18 1.44
CA GLU A 156 -5.52 5.08 1.97
C GLU A 156 -6.35 4.35 3.02
N THR A 157 -6.56 3.03 2.86
CA THR A 157 -7.39 2.26 3.79
C THR A 157 -6.92 0.80 3.90
N PRO A 158 -6.63 0.31 5.14
CA PRO A 158 -6.58 1.04 6.41
C PRO A 158 -5.52 2.14 6.42
N SER A 159 -5.79 3.25 7.13
CA SER A 159 -4.90 4.41 7.16
C SER A 159 -3.66 4.22 8.05
N ASN A 160 -2.56 4.91 7.72
CA ASN A 160 -1.33 4.91 8.49
C ASN A 160 -1.16 6.25 9.27
N PRO A 161 -1.01 6.25 10.60
CA PRO A 161 -0.95 5.10 11.50
C PRO A 161 -2.28 4.78 12.17
N ALA A 162 -3.32 5.56 11.95
CA ALA A 162 -4.54 5.53 12.75
C ALA A 162 -5.43 4.29 12.52
N LEU A 163 -5.20 3.50 11.48
CA LEU A 163 -5.95 2.29 11.10
C LEU A 163 -7.44 2.55 10.83
N ASP A 164 -7.80 3.77 10.43
CA ASP A 164 -9.16 4.06 10.02
C ASP A 164 -9.50 3.32 8.71
N VAL A 165 -10.73 2.81 8.62
CA VAL A 165 -11.21 2.04 7.49
C VAL A 165 -12.40 2.76 6.85
N ILE A 166 -12.29 3.09 5.56
CA ILE A 166 -13.40 3.67 4.79
C ILE A 166 -14.19 2.58 4.07
N ASP A 167 -15.51 2.74 3.96
CA ASP A 167 -16.37 1.86 3.16
C ASP A 167 -16.08 2.06 1.67
N LEU A 168 -15.34 1.11 1.09
CA LEU A 168 -14.94 1.15 -0.32
C LEU A 168 -16.15 1.02 -1.26
N GLU A 169 -17.17 0.24 -0.89
CA GLU A 169 -18.39 0.11 -1.71
C GLU A 169 -19.13 1.43 -1.82
N TRP A 170 -19.29 2.14 -0.69
CA TRP A 170 -19.88 3.47 -0.68
C TRP A 170 -19.05 4.46 -1.49
N LEU A 171 -17.72 4.45 -1.31
CA LEU A 171 -16.82 5.38 -1.98
C LEU A 171 -16.77 5.14 -3.49
N GLY A 172 -16.76 3.88 -3.93
CA GLY A 172 -16.86 3.52 -5.34
C GLY A 172 -18.16 4.00 -5.99
N LYS A 173 -19.29 3.86 -5.29
CA LYS A 173 -20.58 4.42 -5.74
C LYS A 173 -20.55 5.95 -5.87
N LEU A 174 -19.93 6.63 -4.89
CA LEU A 174 -19.78 8.09 -4.93
C LEU A 174 -18.89 8.52 -6.11
N ALA A 175 -17.75 7.88 -6.31
CA ALA A 175 -16.85 8.16 -7.43
C ALA A 175 -17.55 7.98 -8.79
N ASN A 176 -18.25 6.85 -8.97
CA ASN A 176 -19.00 6.56 -10.19
C ASN A 176 -20.12 7.58 -10.45
N LYS A 177 -20.88 7.97 -9.42
CA LYS A 177 -21.96 8.98 -9.51
C LYS A 177 -21.44 10.30 -10.08
N HIS A 178 -20.23 10.71 -9.68
CA HIS A 178 -19.61 11.97 -10.08
C HIS A 178 -18.58 11.82 -11.21
N LYS A 179 -18.43 10.61 -11.79
CA LYS A 179 -17.44 10.29 -12.85
C LYS A 179 -16.01 10.67 -12.45
N LEU A 180 -15.65 10.39 -11.20
CA LEU A 180 -14.33 10.65 -10.64
C LEU A 180 -13.46 9.39 -10.69
N ILE A 181 -12.18 9.56 -10.86
CA ILE A 181 -11.21 8.47 -10.70
C ILE A 181 -11.05 8.20 -9.20
N LEU A 182 -11.35 6.98 -8.76
CA LEU A 182 -11.05 6.52 -7.40
C LEU A 182 -9.68 5.85 -7.39
N ASN A 183 -8.72 6.48 -6.71
CA ASN A 183 -7.37 5.99 -6.48
C ASN A 183 -7.22 5.56 -5.01
N VAL A 184 -6.93 4.28 -4.79
CA VAL A 184 -6.82 3.69 -3.46
C VAL A 184 -5.39 3.21 -3.21
N ASP A 185 -4.74 3.74 -2.19
CA ASP A 185 -3.51 3.15 -1.64
C ASP A 185 -3.87 1.93 -0.78
N ASN A 186 -3.53 0.73 -1.29
CA ASN A 186 -3.84 -0.55 -0.66
C ASN A 186 -2.59 -1.19 -0.01
N CYS A 187 -1.60 -0.36 0.35
CA CYS A 187 -0.31 -0.81 0.86
C CYS A 187 -0.42 -1.66 2.13
N PHE A 188 -1.27 -1.28 3.09
CA PHE A 188 -1.41 -1.99 4.38
C PHE A 188 -2.16 -3.30 4.25
N ALA A 189 -3.20 -3.33 3.43
CA ALA A 189 -4.03 -4.51 3.26
C ALA A 189 -3.42 -5.52 2.29
N THR A 190 -2.75 -5.07 1.23
CA THR A 190 -2.36 -5.90 0.09
C THR A 190 -3.58 -6.56 -0.59
N PRO A 191 -3.47 -7.12 -1.80
CA PRO A 191 -4.57 -7.82 -2.44
C PRO A 191 -5.04 -9.08 -1.69
N TYR A 192 -4.24 -9.59 -0.74
CA TYR A 192 -4.62 -10.73 0.08
C TYR A 192 -5.74 -10.39 1.07
N LEU A 193 -5.66 -9.21 1.69
CA LEU A 193 -6.63 -8.81 2.71
C LEU A 193 -7.79 -7.99 2.15
N GLN A 194 -7.56 -7.18 1.12
CA GLN A 194 -8.54 -6.27 0.55
C GLN A 194 -8.24 -6.03 -0.93
N ARG A 195 -9.28 -6.00 -1.75
CA ARG A 195 -9.19 -5.74 -3.19
C ARG A 195 -10.06 -4.54 -3.56
N PRO A 196 -9.52 -3.32 -3.57
CA PRO A 196 -10.29 -2.12 -3.90
C PRO A 196 -10.94 -2.15 -5.28
N ALA A 197 -10.34 -2.85 -6.26
CA ALA A 197 -10.91 -3.02 -7.59
C ALA A 197 -12.30 -3.69 -7.56
N ASP A 198 -12.54 -4.64 -6.65
CA ASP A 198 -13.83 -5.30 -6.49
C ASP A 198 -14.94 -4.34 -5.98
N TYR A 199 -14.55 -3.18 -5.46
CA TYR A 199 -15.43 -2.12 -4.93
C TYR A 199 -15.49 -0.87 -5.82
N GLY A 200 -14.91 -0.93 -7.03
CA GLY A 200 -14.97 0.16 -8.00
C GLY A 200 -13.80 1.15 -7.93
N ALA A 201 -12.69 0.78 -7.32
CA ALA A 201 -11.46 1.55 -7.49
C ALA A 201 -10.98 1.46 -8.95
N HIS A 202 -10.66 2.60 -9.54
CA HIS A 202 -10.16 2.71 -10.91
C HIS A 202 -8.65 2.54 -10.98
N ILE A 203 -7.97 3.01 -9.93
CA ILE A 203 -6.52 2.89 -9.72
C ILE A 203 -6.28 2.33 -8.31
N VAL A 204 -5.38 1.37 -8.22
CA VAL A 204 -4.86 0.84 -6.95
C VAL A 204 -3.35 1.04 -6.93
N THR A 205 -2.83 1.63 -5.86
CA THR A 205 -1.40 1.85 -5.69
C THR A 205 -0.85 1.01 -4.54
N HIS A 206 0.41 0.62 -4.69
CA HIS A 206 1.12 -0.15 -3.67
C HIS A 206 2.53 0.35 -3.44
N SER A 207 2.93 0.42 -2.18
CA SER A 207 4.34 0.30 -1.81
C SER A 207 4.65 -1.18 -1.62
N ALA A 208 5.20 -1.79 -2.67
CA ALA A 208 5.57 -3.21 -2.64
C ALA A 208 6.71 -3.51 -1.63
N THR A 209 7.41 -2.45 -1.18
CA THR A 209 8.43 -2.45 -0.11
C THR A 209 7.95 -3.08 1.21
N LYS A 210 6.63 -3.09 1.46
CA LYS A 210 6.00 -3.45 2.75
C LYS A 210 5.65 -4.94 2.79
N PHE A 211 4.46 -5.31 3.16
CA PHE A 211 4.02 -6.70 3.30
C PHE A 211 4.18 -7.56 2.03
N MET A 212 4.20 -6.95 0.83
CA MET A 212 4.45 -7.70 -0.40
C MET A 212 5.88 -8.26 -0.42
N GLU A 213 6.87 -7.43 -0.19
CA GLU A 213 8.27 -7.82 -0.07
C GLU A 213 8.49 -8.67 1.18
N GLY A 214 8.07 -8.18 2.34
CA GLY A 214 7.91 -8.88 3.59
C GLY A 214 9.18 -9.23 4.35
N GLN A 215 10.38 -8.86 3.88
CA GLN A 215 11.66 -9.22 4.52
C GLN A 215 12.68 -8.07 4.57
N GLY A 216 12.29 -6.86 4.12
CA GLY A 216 13.12 -5.66 4.21
C GLY A 216 14.33 -5.65 3.27
N ARG A 217 14.27 -6.34 2.11
CA ARG A 217 15.40 -6.53 1.17
C ARG A 217 15.45 -5.47 0.08
N VAL A 218 14.27 -5.09 -0.47
CA VAL A 218 14.19 -4.17 -1.60
C VAL A 218 13.03 -3.19 -1.47
N ILE A 219 13.13 -2.07 -2.17
CA ILE A 219 12.04 -1.13 -2.35
C ILE A 219 11.40 -1.30 -3.72
N GLY A 220 10.11 -1.00 -3.81
CA GLY A 220 9.36 -1.01 -5.05
C GLY A 220 7.96 -0.47 -4.87
N GLY A 221 7.28 -0.24 -5.99
CA GLY A 221 5.90 0.16 -6.02
C GLY A 221 5.18 -0.36 -7.26
N ALA A 222 3.87 -0.24 -7.28
CA ALA A 222 3.04 -0.57 -8.41
C ALA A 222 1.85 0.39 -8.52
N VAL A 223 1.47 0.70 -9.75
CA VAL A 223 0.20 1.33 -10.11
C VAL A 223 -0.58 0.33 -10.94
N LEU A 224 -1.77 -0.02 -10.50
CA LEU A 224 -2.65 -0.99 -11.14
C LEU A 224 -3.99 -0.33 -11.46
N GLY A 225 -4.69 -0.79 -12.47
CA GLY A 225 -6.00 -0.21 -12.79
C GLY A 225 -6.61 -0.74 -14.07
N THR A 226 -7.52 0.05 -14.64
CA THR A 226 -8.10 -0.23 -15.95
C THR A 226 -7.08 -0.03 -17.05
N LYS A 227 -7.21 -0.77 -18.14
CA LYS A 227 -6.32 -0.68 -19.30
C LYS A 227 -6.23 0.75 -19.87
N GLU A 228 -7.36 1.45 -19.90
CA GLU A 228 -7.43 2.82 -20.40
C GLU A 228 -6.55 3.77 -19.55
N LEU A 229 -6.71 3.76 -18.24
CA LEU A 229 -5.94 4.64 -17.35
C LEU A 229 -4.46 4.25 -17.29
N ILE A 230 -4.15 2.96 -17.27
CA ILE A 230 -2.77 2.49 -17.23
C ILE A 230 -2.00 2.82 -18.51
N LYS A 231 -2.67 2.97 -19.66
CA LYS A 231 -2.04 3.48 -20.88
C LYS A 231 -1.44 4.88 -20.69
N GLU A 232 -2.19 5.81 -20.09
CA GLU A 232 -1.73 7.17 -19.76
C GLU A 232 -0.61 7.14 -18.71
N VAL A 233 -0.78 6.33 -17.65
CA VAL A 233 0.24 6.14 -16.61
C VAL A 233 1.55 5.61 -17.22
N ARG A 234 1.47 4.64 -18.12
CA ARG A 234 2.63 4.03 -18.80
C ARG A 234 3.34 5.05 -19.70
N PHE A 235 2.59 5.83 -20.47
CA PHE A 235 3.15 6.90 -21.29
C PHE A 235 3.95 7.88 -20.42
N PHE A 236 3.35 8.38 -19.35
CA PHE A 236 4.01 9.32 -18.45
C PHE A 236 5.26 8.70 -17.78
N ALA A 237 5.18 7.43 -17.34
CA ALA A 237 6.29 6.73 -16.72
C ALA A 237 7.48 6.51 -17.67
N ARG A 238 7.23 6.17 -18.93
CA ARG A 238 8.29 6.00 -19.95
C ARG A 238 9.14 7.26 -20.09
N HIS A 239 8.52 8.45 -19.96
CA HIS A 239 9.18 9.75 -20.16
C HIS A 239 9.73 10.36 -18.86
N THR A 240 9.19 9.99 -17.69
CA THR A 240 9.66 10.53 -16.40
C THR A 240 10.62 9.61 -15.64
N GLY A 241 10.66 8.32 -15.99
CA GLY A 241 11.73 7.40 -15.61
C GLY A 241 11.65 6.73 -14.21
N PRO A 242 10.50 6.60 -13.52
CA PRO A 242 10.44 5.95 -12.19
C PRO A 242 10.46 4.41 -12.29
N SER A 243 11.34 3.84 -13.09
CA SER A 243 11.39 2.42 -13.42
C SER A 243 11.94 1.57 -12.29
N MET A 244 11.39 0.37 -12.12
CA MET A 244 11.87 -0.62 -11.16
C MET A 244 13.07 -1.39 -11.72
N SER A 245 14.05 -1.70 -10.86
CA SER A 245 15.13 -2.62 -11.20
C SER A 245 14.59 -4.03 -11.46
N PRO A 246 15.06 -4.76 -12.50
CA PRO A 246 14.71 -6.17 -12.72
C PRO A 246 15.02 -7.06 -11.52
N PHE A 247 16.10 -6.80 -10.80
CA PHE A 247 16.45 -7.51 -9.57
C PHE A 247 15.39 -7.33 -8.49
N ASN A 248 14.94 -6.08 -8.25
CA ASN A 248 13.90 -5.81 -7.27
C ASN A 248 12.57 -6.46 -7.70
N ALA A 249 12.22 -6.39 -8.98
CA ALA A 249 11.01 -7.02 -9.51
C ALA A 249 11.02 -8.54 -9.33
N TRP A 250 12.18 -9.18 -9.57
CA TRP A 250 12.33 -10.63 -9.34
C TRP A 250 12.13 -10.99 -7.87
N ILE A 251 12.76 -10.27 -6.93
CA ILE A 251 12.55 -10.47 -5.48
C ILE A 251 11.08 -10.29 -5.11
N LEU A 252 10.43 -9.23 -5.59
CA LEU A 252 9.03 -8.93 -5.30
C LEU A 252 8.11 -10.01 -5.86
N SER A 253 8.34 -10.45 -7.11
CA SER A 253 7.57 -11.55 -7.71
C SER A 253 7.67 -12.84 -6.90
N LYS A 254 8.87 -13.20 -6.42
CA LYS A 254 9.09 -14.35 -5.54
C LYS A 254 8.45 -14.19 -4.17
N SER A 255 8.44 -12.98 -3.63
CA SER A 255 7.81 -12.69 -2.34
C SER A 255 6.27 -12.81 -2.37
N LEU A 256 5.65 -12.51 -3.51
CA LEU A 256 4.20 -12.71 -3.71
C LEU A 256 3.80 -14.19 -3.55
N GLU A 257 4.67 -15.13 -3.92
CA GLU A 257 4.39 -16.58 -3.82
C GLU A 257 4.12 -17.04 -2.38
N THR A 258 4.69 -16.35 -1.39
CA THR A 258 4.53 -16.67 0.04
C THR A 258 3.72 -15.63 0.81
N MET A 259 3.16 -14.62 0.12
CA MET A 259 2.48 -13.50 0.78
C MET A 259 1.28 -13.97 1.62
N ALA A 260 0.48 -14.91 1.12
CA ALA A 260 -0.69 -15.43 1.83
C ALA A 260 -0.31 -16.02 3.20
N VAL A 261 0.61 -16.99 3.24
CA VAL A 261 1.01 -17.64 4.50
C VAL A 261 1.69 -16.68 5.48
N ARG A 262 2.42 -15.68 4.98
CA ARG A 262 3.00 -14.64 5.83
C ARG A 262 1.91 -13.75 6.44
N LEU A 263 0.97 -13.28 5.63
CA LEU A 263 -0.11 -12.41 6.10
C LEU A 263 -1.07 -13.11 7.07
N GLU A 264 -1.35 -14.39 6.88
CA GLU A 264 -2.12 -15.16 7.87
C GLU A 264 -1.43 -15.13 9.24
N ARG A 265 -0.12 -15.36 9.28
CA ARG A 265 0.64 -15.32 10.53
C ARG A 265 0.71 -13.91 11.11
N HIS A 266 1.00 -12.88 10.31
CA HIS A 266 0.98 -11.48 10.73
C HIS A 266 -0.37 -11.11 11.37
N CYS A 267 -1.48 -11.45 10.71
CA CYS A 267 -2.82 -11.12 11.17
C CYS A 267 -3.20 -11.87 12.45
N SER A 268 -2.85 -13.15 12.54
CA SER A 268 -3.08 -13.97 13.74
C SER A 268 -2.33 -13.40 14.94
N ASN A 269 -1.04 -13.11 14.78
CA ASN A 269 -0.23 -12.51 15.83
C ASN A 269 -0.75 -11.12 16.22
N ALA A 270 -1.08 -10.27 15.25
CA ALA A 270 -1.59 -8.92 15.49
C ALA A 270 -2.92 -8.93 16.25
N LEU A 271 -3.86 -9.81 15.88
CA LEU A 271 -5.13 -9.95 16.58
C LEU A 271 -4.92 -10.43 18.02
N THR A 272 -4.00 -11.37 18.25
CA THR A 272 -3.69 -11.89 19.58
C THR A 272 -3.10 -10.79 20.48
N ILE A 273 -2.14 -10.02 19.96
CA ILE A 273 -1.55 -8.87 20.66
C ILE A 273 -2.62 -7.81 20.93
N ALA A 274 -3.43 -7.44 19.94
CA ALA A 274 -4.46 -6.43 20.09
C ALA A 274 -5.48 -6.81 21.19
N LYS A 275 -5.95 -8.07 21.22
CA LYS A 275 -6.83 -8.59 22.26
C LYS A 275 -6.16 -8.60 23.65
N ARG A 276 -4.87 -8.94 23.71
CA ARG A 276 -4.12 -8.96 24.97
C ARG A 276 -3.94 -7.57 25.56
N LEU A 277 -3.73 -6.58 24.70
CA LEU A 277 -3.56 -5.18 25.12
C LEU A 277 -4.88 -4.47 25.42
N GLU A 278 -5.99 -4.92 24.83
CA GLU A 278 -7.31 -4.34 25.07
C GLU A 278 -7.69 -4.48 26.54
N GLY A 279 -8.07 -3.36 27.16
CA GLY A 279 -8.39 -3.31 28.59
C GLY A 279 -7.18 -3.17 29.52
N ASN A 280 -5.97 -3.09 29.02
CA ASN A 280 -4.79 -2.80 29.85
C ASN A 280 -4.89 -1.38 30.44
N SER A 281 -4.83 -1.28 31.78
CA SER A 281 -5.03 -0.01 32.52
C SER A 281 -3.96 1.07 32.23
N GLU A 282 -2.82 0.69 31.67
CA GLU A 282 -1.72 1.60 31.27
C GLU A 282 -1.93 2.24 29.90
N LEU A 283 -2.92 1.75 29.15
CA LEU A 283 -3.26 2.23 27.81
C LEU A 283 -4.53 3.06 27.84
N LEU A 284 -4.58 4.11 27.02
CA LEU A 284 -5.78 4.90 26.77
C LEU A 284 -6.68 4.25 25.73
N LYS A 285 -6.05 3.64 24.71
CA LYS A 285 -6.74 3.05 23.55
C LYS A 285 -5.89 1.97 22.92
N VAL A 286 -6.54 0.94 22.39
CA VAL A 286 -5.95 -0.02 21.45
C VAL A 286 -6.81 0.01 20.19
N LYS A 287 -6.16 0.00 19.00
CA LYS A 287 -6.86 0.06 17.73
C LYS A 287 -6.35 -1.04 16.80
N TYR A 288 -7.28 -1.86 16.33
CA TYR A 288 -7.04 -2.90 15.34
C TYR A 288 -8.35 -3.17 14.60
N PRO A 289 -8.37 -3.22 13.26
CA PRO A 289 -9.61 -3.26 12.48
C PRO A 289 -10.58 -4.39 12.83
N PHE A 290 -10.08 -5.52 13.34
CA PHE A 290 -10.87 -6.70 13.72
C PHE A 290 -11.08 -6.83 15.24
N LEU A 291 -10.88 -5.77 16.03
CA LEU A 291 -11.42 -5.68 17.39
C LEU A 291 -12.87 -5.17 17.34
N PRO A 292 -13.82 -5.77 18.07
CA PRO A 292 -15.20 -5.28 18.14
C PRO A 292 -15.33 -3.82 18.61
N SER A 293 -14.34 -3.34 19.38
CA SER A 293 -14.24 -1.94 19.83
C SER A 293 -13.78 -0.95 18.73
N HIS A 294 -13.32 -1.45 17.57
CA HIS A 294 -12.91 -0.57 16.49
C HIS A 294 -14.12 0.17 15.89
N PRO A 295 -14.06 1.51 15.70
CA PRO A 295 -15.21 2.28 15.19
C PRO A 295 -15.76 1.76 13.86
N GLN A 296 -14.90 1.30 12.95
CA GLN A 296 -15.28 0.77 11.65
C GLN A 296 -15.21 -0.77 11.58
N TYR A 297 -15.37 -1.49 12.71
CA TYR A 297 -15.33 -2.95 12.75
C TYR A 297 -16.23 -3.62 11.72
N LYS A 298 -17.49 -3.15 11.59
CA LYS A 298 -18.46 -3.71 10.64
C LYS A 298 -18.04 -3.50 9.18
N ILE A 299 -17.39 -2.37 8.87
CA ILE A 299 -16.86 -2.08 7.54
C ILE A 299 -15.65 -2.97 7.27
N ALA A 300 -14.70 -3.01 8.21
CA ALA A 300 -13.50 -3.82 8.09
C ALA A 300 -13.82 -5.30 7.87
N THR A 301 -14.70 -5.89 8.68
CA THR A 301 -15.07 -7.31 8.55
C THR A 301 -15.91 -7.63 7.32
N LYS A 302 -16.54 -6.64 6.69
CA LYS A 302 -17.26 -6.79 5.41
C LYS A 302 -16.31 -6.82 4.21
N GLN A 303 -15.29 -5.96 4.20
CA GLN A 303 -14.45 -5.73 3.02
C GLN A 303 -13.05 -6.33 3.11
N MET A 304 -12.57 -6.68 4.29
CA MET A 304 -11.25 -7.26 4.51
C MET A 304 -11.34 -8.73 4.95
N ARG A 305 -10.36 -9.54 4.53
CA ARG A 305 -10.26 -10.95 4.93
C ARG A 305 -9.84 -11.09 6.41
N HIS A 306 -8.91 -10.25 6.86
CA HIS A 306 -8.39 -10.15 8.22
C HIS A 306 -8.05 -8.70 8.55
N GLY A 307 -7.78 -8.39 9.83
CA GLY A 307 -7.52 -7.03 10.32
C GLY A 307 -6.14 -6.45 9.95
N GLY A 308 -5.27 -7.22 9.31
CA GLY A 308 -3.92 -6.78 8.93
C GLY A 308 -2.85 -7.08 9.97
N GLY A 309 -1.61 -6.73 9.65
CA GLY A 309 -0.44 -6.96 10.50
C GLY A 309 -0.03 -5.76 11.36
N ILE A 310 -0.84 -4.71 11.43
CA ILE A 310 -0.53 -3.48 12.20
C ILE A 310 -1.46 -3.37 13.40
N VAL A 311 -0.89 -3.05 14.56
CA VAL A 311 -1.63 -2.71 15.79
C VAL A 311 -1.18 -1.33 16.24
N THR A 312 -2.10 -0.48 16.67
CA THR A 312 -1.77 0.77 17.35
C THR A 312 -2.37 0.82 18.74
N PHE A 313 -1.64 1.44 19.65
CA PHE A 313 -2.13 1.70 21.00
C PHE A 313 -1.56 3.01 21.53
N GLU A 314 -2.24 3.58 22.49
CA GLU A 314 -1.87 4.85 23.10
C GLU A 314 -1.48 4.64 24.56
N LEU A 315 -0.23 4.94 24.89
CA LEU A 315 0.30 4.90 26.25
C LEU A 315 -0.15 6.13 27.05
N LYS A 316 -0.58 5.92 28.29
CA LYS A 316 -0.72 7.01 29.28
C LYS A 316 0.66 7.64 29.54
N GLY A 317 0.72 8.94 29.72
CA GLY A 317 1.97 9.65 29.99
C GLY A 317 2.66 10.25 28.75
N GLY A 318 2.02 10.16 27.57
CA GLY A 318 2.43 10.91 26.36
C GLY A 318 3.80 10.54 25.83
N SER A 319 4.46 11.50 25.18
CA SER A 319 5.71 11.27 24.43
C SER A 319 6.88 10.84 25.31
N GLU A 320 6.97 11.31 26.56
CA GLU A 320 8.07 10.93 27.46
C GLU A 320 8.00 9.43 27.79
N ARG A 321 6.82 8.96 28.17
CA ARG A 321 6.61 7.55 28.46
C ARG A 321 6.74 6.68 27.21
N ALA A 322 6.27 7.15 26.06
CA ALA A 322 6.46 6.47 24.78
C ALA A 322 7.95 6.26 24.47
N SER A 323 8.80 7.24 24.73
CA SER A 323 10.25 7.13 24.56
C SER A 323 10.86 6.09 25.53
N LYS A 324 10.49 6.12 26.82
CA LYS A 324 10.94 5.12 27.81
C LYS A 324 10.51 3.69 27.41
N PHE A 325 9.27 3.55 26.94
CA PHE A 325 8.73 2.28 26.46
C PHE A 325 9.54 1.74 25.28
N LEU A 326 9.81 2.55 24.26
CA LEU A 326 10.59 2.12 23.09
C LEU A 326 12.01 1.70 23.49
N ASN A 327 12.65 2.42 24.42
CA ASN A 327 13.99 2.12 24.90
C ASN A 327 14.05 0.87 25.80
N ALA A 328 12.92 0.42 26.33
CA ALA A 328 12.81 -0.77 27.16
C ALA A 328 12.54 -2.07 26.39
N LEU A 329 12.25 -1.99 25.10
CA LEU A 329 12.05 -3.17 24.26
C LEU A 329 13.39 -3.92 24.05
N GLU A 330 13.32 -5.24 24.08
CA GLU A 330 14.49 -6.14 23.97
C GLU A 330 14.47 -6.96 22.67
N LEU A 331 13.27 -7.27 22.14
CA LEU A 331 13.08 -8.10 20.95
C LEU A 331 12.62 -7.28 19.74
N ILE A 332 11.61 -6.40 19.92
CA ILE A 332 10.98 -5.67 18.82
C ILE A 332 11.88 -4.55 18.34
N SER A 333 12.16 -4.51 17.03
CA SER A 333 13.07 -3.53 16.43
C SER A 333 12.41 -2.15 16.31
N PHE A 334 13.12 -1.10 16.75
CA PHE A 334 12.70 0.29 16.54
C PHE A 334 13.13 0.77 15.14
N SER A 335 12.17 0.94 14.23
CA SER A 335 12.39 1.41 12.86
C SER A 335 11.14 2.05 12.28
N SER A 336 11.32 2.91 11.28
CA SER A 336 10.22 3.58 10.57
C SER A 336 9.53 2.68 9.53
N ASN A 337 10.06 1.48 9.23
CA ASN A 337 9.49 0.56 8.24
C ASN A 337 8.27 -0.20 8.81
N LEU A 338 7.70 -1.10 8.02
CA LEU A 338 6.60 -2.01 8.39
C LEU A 338 6.51 -3.16 7.40
N GLY A 339 5.79 -4.22 7.76
CA GLY A 339 5.49 -5.35 6.88
C GLY A 339 6.64 -6.36 6.73
N ASP A 340 7.64 -6.31 7.62
CA ASP A 340 8.76 -7.24 7.69
C ASP A 340 8.38 -8.51 8.48
N THR A 341 9.07 -9.61 8.24
CA THR A 341 8.97 -10.84 9.05
C THR A 341 9.33 -10.59 10.52
N ARG A 342 10.18 -9.60 10.80
CA ARG A 342 10.49 -9.12 12.14
C ARG A 342 9.49 -8.06 12.58
N SER A 343 9.11 -8.12 13.85
CA SER A 343 8.27 -7.08 14.46
C SER A 343 9.02 -5.75 14.53
N ILE A 344 8.33 -4.70 14.07
CA ILE A 344 8.88 -3.34 14.00
C ILE A 344 7.94 -2.38 14.72
N ILE A 345 8.50 -1.52 15.55
CA ILE A 345 7.74 -0.53 16.32
C ILE A 345 8.20 0.89 15.98
N THR A 346 7.28 1.83 16.09
CA THR A 346 7.59 3.26 15.94
C THR A 346 6.67 4.12 16.79
N HIS A 347 7.14 5.32 17.13
CA HIS A 347 6.37 6.41 17.71
C HIS A 347 6.10 7.46 16.63
N PRO A 348 4.92 7.45 15.99
CA PRO A 348 4.66 8.30 14.83
C PRO A 348 4.89 9.80 15.08
N ALA A 349 4.51 10.31 16.27
CA ALA A 349 4.63 11.72 16.59
C ALA A 349 6.08 12.26 16.57
N SER A 350 7.08 11.43 16.96
CA SER A 350 8.50 11.83 16.96
C SER A 350 9.28 11.34 15.73
N THR A 351 8.68 10.53 14.84
CA THR A 351 9.39 9.93 13.70
C THR A 351 8.69 10.25 12.38
N THR A 352 7.81 9.37 11.92
CA THR A 352 7.20 9.42 10.57
C THR A 352 6.32 10.65 10.34
N HIS A 353 5.81 11.29 11.39
CA HIS A 353 4.94 12.46 11.35
C HIS A 353 5.49 13.64 12.17
N SER A 354 6.78 13.64 12.47
CA SER A 354 7.43 14.70 13.28
C SER A 354 7.40 16.09 12.65
N LYS A 355 7.26 16.14 11.31
CA LYS A 355 7.18 17.43 10.56
C LYS A 355 5.78 18.04 10.54
N LEU A 356 4.75 17.33 10.98
CA LEU A 356 3.42 17.88 11.17
C LEU A 356 3.37 18.67 12.49
N THR A 357 2.60 19.74 12.50
CA THR A 357 2.25 20.45 13.74
C THR A 357 1.43 19.55 14.66
N GLU A 358 1.33 19.90 15.93
CA GLU A 358 0.51 19.14 16.90
C GLU A 358 -0.96 19.05 16.46
N THR A 359 -1.54 20.17 16.05
CA THR A 359 -2.91 20.24 15.51
C THR A 359 -3.11 19.34 14.27
N GLU A 360 -2.13 19.32 13.36
CA GLU A 360 -2.20 18.45 12.18
C GLU A 360 -2.09 16.97 12.56
N ARG A 361 -1.25 16.63 13.54
CA ARG A 361 -1.15 15.26 14.06
C ARG A 361 -2.44 14.81 14.71
N GLU A 362 -3.02 15.63 15.59
CA GLU A 362 -4.29 15.34 16.26
C GLU A 362 -5.43 15.14 15.26
N ALA A 363 -5.48 15.96 14.20
CA ALA A 363 -6.47 15.87 13.14
C ALA A 363 -6.45 14.54 12.36
N VAL A 364 -5.33 13.79 12.43
CA VAL A 364 -5.19 12.45 11.84
C VAL A 364 -5.04 11.35 12.90
N GLY A 365 -5.40 11.66 14.16
CA GLY A 365 -5.42 10.69 15.26
C GLY A 365 -4.05 10.30 15.81
N ILE A 366 -3.02 11.13 15.60
CA ILE A 366 -1.67 10.92 16.12
C ILE A 366 -1.50 11.71 17.41
N THR A 367 -1.73 11.02 18.52
CA THR A 367 -1.55 11.58 19.87
C THR A 367 -0.10 11.47 20.35
N PRO A 368 0.30 12.23 21.41
CA PRO A 368 1.65 12.15 21.95
C PRO A 368 2.06 10.77 22.51
N GLY A 369 1.10 9.91 22.88
CA GLY A 369 1.34 8.56 23.39
C GLY A 369 1.16 7.43 22.35
N LEU A 370 0.85 7.77 21.10
CA LEU A 370 0.54 6.76 20.08
C LEU A 370 1.78 5.95 19.68
N ILE A 371 1.65 4.65 19.79
CA ILE A 371 2.62 3.65 19.33
C ILE A 371 2.01 2.85 18.17
N ARG A 372 2.80 2.57 17.14
CA ARG A 372 2.43 1.67 16.04
C ARG A 372 3.38 0.48 16.00
N ILE A 373 2.84 -0.73 16.07
CA ILE A 373 3.57 -1.99 15.87
C ILE A 373 3.19 -2.58 14.51
N SER A 374 4.17 -2.88 13.67
CA SER A 374 4.07 -3.83 12.58
C SER A 374 4.47 -5.19 13.13
N VAL A 375 3.49 -6.02 13.36
CA VAL A 375 3.68 -7.32 14.00
C VAL A 375 4.28 -8.31 13.01
N GLY A 376 5.36 -8.97 13.40
CA GLY A 376 6.09 -9.92 12.59
C GLY A 376 5.57 -11.37 12.71
N LEU A 377 6.45 -12.31 12.36
CA LEU A 377 6.15 -13.75 12.30
C LEU A 377 6.69 -14.52 13.51
N GLU A 378 7.30 -13.84 14.46
CA GLU A 378 7.87 -14.41 15.69
C GLU A 378 6.79 -15.16 16.49
N ASP A 379 7.21 -15.90 17.52
CA ASP A 379 6.27 -16.45 18.49
C ASP A 379 5.51 -15.30 19.17
N VAL A 380 4.20 -15.38 19.18
CA VAL A 380 3.36 -14.29 19.66
C VAL A 380 3.52 -14.07 21.18
N ASN A 381 3.86 -15.13 21.93
CA ASN A 381 4.05 -15.02 23.39
C ASN A 381 5.33 -14.25 23.70
N ASP A 382 6.41 -14.45 22.91
CA ASP A 382 7.66 -13.69 23.08
C ASP A 382 7.42 -12.19 22.83
N LEU A 383 6.63 -11.86 21.79
CA LEU A 383 6.25 -10.48 21.48
C LEU A 383 5.42 -9.86 22.63
N ILE A 384 4.46 -10.61 23.18
CA ILE A 384 3.62 -10.15 24.29
C ILE A 384 4.48 -9.90 25.54
N VAL A 385 5.38 -10.80 25.86
CA VAL A 385 6.32 -10.64 27.00
C VAL A 385 7.16 -9.39 26.83
N ASP A 386 7.71 -9.15 25.63
CA ASP A 386 8.52 -7.96 25.35
C ASP A 386 7.71 -6.66 25.50
N ILE A 387 6.48 -6.63 24.98
CA ILE A 387 5.60 -5.46 25.10
C ILE A 387 5.21 -5.20 26.56
N GLU A 388 4.80 -6.23 27.31
CA GLU A 388 4.33 -6.09 28.68
C GLU A 388 5.47 -5.67 29.65
N GLN A 389 6.67 -6.23 29.48
CA GLN A 389 7.83 -5.82 30.27
C GLN A 389 8.21 -4.37 30.00
N ALA A 390 8.14 -3.93 28.71
CA ALA A 390 8.46 -2.56 28.32
C ALA A 390 7.40 -1.56 28.85
N ILE A 391 6.11 -1.91 28.83
CA ILE A 391 5.04 -1.11 29.47
C ILE A 391 5.34 -0.95 30.98
N SER A 392 5.77 -2.02 31.64
CA SER A 392 6.08 -1.97 33.06
C SER A 392 7.31 -1.13 33.38
N LYS A 393 8.39 -1.28 32.62
CA LYS A 393 9.65 -0.53 32.80
C LYS A 393 9.53 0.96 32.43
N SER A 394 8.50 1.34 31.68
CA SER A 394 8.32 2.74 31.22
C SER A 394 7.56 3.64 32.19
N LYS A 395 7.11 3.13 33.32
CA LYS A 395 6.35 3.90 34.34
C LYS A 395 7.14 5.06 34.96
#